data_142e7b6af1683d3212066abeb2c4e40f
#
_entry.id   142e7b6af1683d3212066abeb2c4e40f
#
_cell.length_a   1.000
_cell.length_b   1.000
_cell.length_c   1.000
_cell.angle_alpha   90.00
_cell.angle_beta   90.00
_cell.angle_gamma   90.00
#
_symmetry.space_group_name_H-M   'P 1'
#
loop_
_entity.id
_entity.type
_entity.pdbx_description
1 polymer ?
#
loop_
_entity_poly.entity_id
_entity_poly.type
_entity_poly.pdbx_seq_one_letter_code
_entity_poly.pdbx_strand_id
1 'polypeptide(L)'
;MSHASSARACGLDFGTSNSTVGCVRPGQETLLPLEDGKVTLPSVVFFNADDGSTCFGRAALQEYLAGYEGRLMRSKKSLLGSRLIDGRTEVHGRSLLFRDLLRQFIGELKRRADLHGESAFEHAVLGRPVYFVDDDPAADRTAETTLAEIARTIGFKEVS
;
A
#
# COMPACT_ATOMS: atom_id res chain seq x y z
N MET A 1 -5.30 -27.93 -25.17
CA MET A 1 -4.73 -28.05 -23.83
C MET A 1 -4.90 -26.69 -23.15
N SER A 2 -5.78 -26.59 -22.18
CA SER A 2 -5.94 -25.37 -21.41
C SER A 2 -4.75 -25.26 -20.47
N HIS A 3 -3.83 -24.35 -20.75
CA HIS A 3 -2.91 -23.90 -19.74
C HIS A 3 -3.76 -23.23 -18.64
N ALA A 4 -3.93 -23.90 -17.52
CA ALA A 4 -4.38 -23.25 -16.32
C ALA A 4 -3.40 -22.10 -16.08
N SER A 5 -3.85 -20.88 -16.30
CA SER A 5 -3.10 -19.68 -15.93
C SER A 5 -2.89 -19.78 -14.44
N SER A 6 -1.68 -20.14 -14.00
CA SER A 6 -1.37 -20.06 -12.58
C SER A 6 -1.53 -18.60 -12.17
N ALA A 7 -2.37 -18.36 -11.16
CA ALA A 7 -2.58 -17.03 -10.62
C ALA A 7 -1.23 -16.39 -10.29
N ARG A 8 -0.96 -15.21 -10.86
CA ARG A 8 0.31 -14.52 -10.62
C ARG A 8 0.35 -13.97 -9.20
N ALA A 9 1.40 -14.36 -8.49
CA ALA A 9 1.63 -13.95 -7.11
C ALA A 9 2.71 -12.86 -7.04
N CYS A 10 2.50 -11.90 -6.14
CA CYS A 10 3.53 -10.96 -5.73
C CYS A 10 3.68 -10.96 -4.21
N GLY A 11 4.88 -10.64 -3.73
CA GLY A 11 5.13 -10.30 -2.34
C GLY A 11 4.97 -8.80 -2.15
N LEU A 12 4.17 -8.40 -1.17
CA LEU A 12 3.94 -6.99 -0.84
C LEU A 12 4.39 -6.75 0.60
N ASP A 13 5.36 -5.87 0.76
CA ASP A 13 5.82 -5.42 2.08
C ASP A 13 5.38 -3.97 2.29
N PHE A 14 4.38 -3.80 3.14
CA PHE A 14 3.90 -2.50 3.57
C PHE A 14 4.67 -2.06 4.82
N GLY A 15 5.72 -1.27 4.62
CA GLY A 15 6.56 -0.76 5.69
C GLY A 15 6.11 0.58 6.26
N THR A 16 6.64 0.93 7.43
CA THR A 16 6.35 2.20 8.10
C THR A 16 6.88 3.40 7.32
N SER A 17 8.09 3.28 6.77
CA SER A 17 8.76 4.36 6.02
C SER A 17 8.67 4.16 4.52
N ASN A 18 8.89 2.93 4.06
CA ASN A 18 8.89 2.55 2.65
C ASN A 18 8.13 1.25 2.45
N SER A 19 7.56 1.09 1.28
CA SER A 19 6.92 -0.14 0.84
C SER A 19 7.58 -0.68 -0.42
N THR A 20 7.55 -2.00 -0.58
CA THR A 20 8.12 -2.70 -1.74
C THR A 20 7.15 -3.76 -2.25
N VAL A 21 7.29 -4.09 -3.53
CA VAL A 21 6.59 -5.22 -4.15
C VAL A 21 7.60 -6.04 -4.94
N GLY A 22 7.53 -7.35 -4.79
CA GLY A 22 8.41 -8.26 -5.49
C GLY A 22 7.66 -9.43 -6.13
N CYS A 23 8.23 -10.01 -7.16
CA CYS A 23 7.78 -11.27 -7.71
C CYS A 23 8.96 -12.06 -8.25
N VAL A 24 8.85 -13.37 -8.24
CA VAL A 24 9.88 -14.24 -8.82
C VAL A 24 9.76 -14.20 -10.33
N ARG A 25 10.83 -13.73 -10.99
CA ARG A 25 10.94 -13.66 -12.44
C ARG A 25 12.31 -14.23 -12.84
N PRO A 26 12.36 -15.35 -13.57
CA PRO A 26 13.62 -15.93 -13.98
C PRO A 26 14.52 -14.92 -14.73
N GLY A 27 15.78 -14.78 -14.29
CA GLY A 27 16.76 -13.88 -14.90
C GLY A 27 16.53 -12.39 -14.68
N GLN A 28 15.62 -11.99 -13.78
CA GLN A 28 15.31 -10.60 -13.47
C GLN A 28 15.37 -10.34 -11.96
N GLU A 29 15.50 -9.07 -11.61
CA GLU A 29 15.41 -8.64 -10.22
C GLU A 29 14.05 -8.99 -9.62
N THR A 30 14.08 -9.44 -8.36
CA THR A 30 12.85 -9.82 -7.64
C THR A 30 11.99 -8.61 -7.31
N LEU A 31 12.60 -7.51 -6.83
CA LEU A 31 11.89 -6.29 -6.52
C LEU A 31 11.50 -5.53 -7.79
N LEU A 32 10.27 -5.05 -7.82
CA LEU A 32 9.74 -4.29 -8.94
C LEU A 32 10.03 -2.79 -8.77
N PRO A 33 10.38 -2.07 -9.85
CA PRO A 33 10.44 -0.62 -9.81
C PRO A 33 9.06 -0.04 -9.50
N LEU A 34 8.99 0.87 -8.54
CA LEU A 34 7.74 1.48 -8.10
C LEU A 34 7.66 2.98 -8.39
N GLU A 35 8.80 3.68 -8.34
CA GLU A 35 8.83 5.12 -8.56
C GLU A 35 10.20 5.54 -9.12
N ASP A 36 10.20 6.13 -10.31
CA ASP A 36 11.41 6.64 -10.98
C ASP A 36 12.55 5.60 -11.06
N GLY A 37 12.21 4.35 -11.34
CA GLY A 37 13.15 3.23 -11.37
C GLY A 37 13.56 2.70 -10.00
N LYS A 38 13.10 3.30 -8.91
CA LYS A 38 13.39 2.86 -7.54
C LYS A 38 12.42 1.79 -7.10
N VAL A 39 12.93 0.79 -6.38
CA VAL A 39 12.14 -0.35 -5.89
C VAL A 39 11.37 -0.05 -4.60
N THR A 40 11.58 1.11 -4.01
CA THR A 40 10.86 1.57 -2.81
C THR A 40 9.87 2.66 -3.16
N LEU A 41 8.73 2.65 -2.50
CA LEU A 41 7.76 3.74 -2.49
C LEU A 41 7.60 4.23 -1.04
N PRO A 42 7.98 5.48 -0.72
CA PRO A 42 7.70 6.02 0.61
C PRO A 42 6.22 5.89 0.95
N SER A 43 5.94 5.46 2.18
CA SER A 43 4.57 5.15 2.64
C SER A 43 3.84 6.43 3.04
N VAL A 44 3.72 7.36 2.11
CA VAL A 44 3.10 8.68 2.31
C VAL A 44 2.15 9.03 1.17
N VAL A 45 1.14 9.83 1.51
CA VAL A 45 0.15 10.37 0.59
C VAL A 45 0.07 11.88 0.80
N PHE A 46 0.00 12.66 -0.26
CA PHE A 46 -0.26 14.09 -0.20
C PHE A 46 -1.55 14.42 -0.93
N PHE A 47 -2.45 15.05 -0.22
CA PHE A 47 -3.69 15.59 -0.76
C PHE A 47 -3.48 17.06 -1.07
N ASN A 48 -3.36 17.39 -2.35
CA ASN A 48 -3.12 18.75 -2.81
C ASN A 48 -4.42 19.55 -2.78
N ALA A 49 -4.43 20.65 -2.03
CA ALA A 49 -5.61 21.52 -1.91
C ALA A 49 -5.78 22.45 -3.12
N ASP A 50 -4.71 22.73 -3.87
CA ASP A 50 -4.73 23.67 -4.98
C ASP A 50 -5.47 23.11 -6.19
N ASP A 51 -5.28 21.83 -6.49
CA ASP A 51 -5.88 21.16 -7.65
C ASP A 51 -6.77 19.95 -7.31
N GLY A 52 -6.87 19.60 -6.03
CA GLY A 52 -7.64 18.44 -5.58
C GLY A 52 -7.01 17.08 -5.90
N SER A 53 -5.77 17.06 -6.38
CA SER A 53 -5.07 15.82 -6.72
C SER A 53 -4.54 15.09 -5.50
N THR A 54 -4.23 13.81 -5.70
CA THR A 54 -3.60 12.96 -4.71
C THR A 54 -2.33 12.38 -5.30
N CYS A 55 -1.22 12.46 -4.60
CA CYS A 55 0.02 11.82 -5.01
C CYS A 55 0.64 11.01 -3.87
N PHE A 56 1.57 10.15 -4.23
CA PHE A 56 2.11 9.11 -3.36
C PHE A 56 3.63 9.10 -3.41
N GLY A 57 4.25 8.62 -2.35
CA GLY A 57 5.68 8.36 -2.33
C GLY A 57 6.53 9.64 -2.39
N ARG A 58 7.60 9.60 -3.16
CA ARG A 58 8.52 10.74 -3.32
C ARG A 58 7.84 11.96 -3.94
N ALA A 59 6.92 11.74 -4.88
CA ALA A 59 6.12 12.81 -5.46
C ALA A 59 5.31 13.56 -4.39
N ALA A 60 4.72 12.82 -3.44
CA ALA A 60 4.02 13.41 -2.29
C ALA A 60 4.95 14.27 -1.44
N LEU A 61 6.14 13.78 -1.14
CA LEU A 61 7.13 14.54 -0.37
C LEU A 61 7.61 15.77 -1.12
N GLN A 62 7.80 15.68 -2.44
CA GLN A 62 8.23 16.80 -3.29
C GLN A 62 7.18 17.91 -3.30
N GLU A 63 5.91 17.60 -3.46
CA GLU A 63 4.84 18.61 -3.42
C GLU A 63 4.74 19.29 -2.06
N TYR A 64 4.83 18.51 -1.00
CA TYR A 64 4.85 19.04 0.36
C TYR A 64 6.03 20.01 0.58
N LEU A 65 7.22 19.60 0.19
CA LEU A 65 8.43 20.42 0.33
C LEU A 65 8.45 21.65 -0.58
N ALA A 66 7.78 21.58 -1.72
CA ALA A 66 7.61 22.72 -2.64
C ALA A 66 6.63 23.77 -2.10
N GLY A 67 5.95 23.50 -1.00
CA GLY A 67 5.07 24.46 -0.35
C GLY A 67 3.65 24.51 -0.91
N TYR A 68 3.22 23.50 -1.69
CA TYR A 68 1.82 23.40 -2.09
C TYR A 68 0.92 23.27 -0.87
N GLU A 69 -0.23 23.92 -0.92
CA GLU A 69 -1.24 23.75 0.10
C GLU A 69 -1.85 22.35 0.03
N GLY A 70 -1.99 21.73 1.18
CA GLY A 70 -2.54 20.39 1.26
C GLY A 70 -2.17 19.67 2.54
N ARG A 71 -2.39 18.38 2.54
CA ARG A 71 -2.15 17.54 3.71
C ARG A 71 -1.28 16.34 3.37
N LEU A 72 -0.13 16.28 4.04
CA LEU A 72 0.75 15.10 3.99
C LEU A 72 0.34 14.10 5.07
N MET A 73 0.06 12.88 4.67
CA MET A 73 -0.28 11.80 5.59
C MET A 73 0.66 10.61 5.39
N ARG A 74 1.18 10.10 6.50
CA ARG A 74 1.94 8.86 6.50
C ARG A 74 0.98 7.69 6.66
N SER A 75 1.14 6.68 5.81
CA SER A 75 0.40 5.43 5.92
C SER A 75 0.99 4.62 7.07
N LYS A 76 0.44 4.79 8.26
CA LYS A 76 0.99 4.19 9.47
C LYS A 76 0.52 2.75 9.62
N LYS A 77 1.48 1.84 9.61
CA LYS A 77 1.26 0.41 9.88
C LYS A 77 0.61 0.17 11.24
N SER A 78 0.93 0.97 12.24
CA SER A 78 0.35 0.90 13.59
C SER A 78 -1.16 1.13 13.62
N LEU A 79 -1.75 1.75 12.60
CA LEU A 79 -3.20 1.91 12.51
C LEU A 79 -3.93 0.58 12.31
N LEU A 80 -3.28 -0.39 11.66
CA LEU A 80 -3.91 -1.67 11.30
C LEU A 80 -4.42 -2.46 12.52
N GLY A 81 -3.69 -2.45 13.63
CA GLY A 81 -4.05 -3.14 14.87
C GLY A 81 -4.80 -2.26 15.86
N SER A 82 -5.12 -1.02 15.49
CA SER A 82 -5.72 -0.02 16.36
C SER A 82 -7.19 0.20 15.99
N ARG A 83 -7.98 0.60 16.99
CA ARG A 83 -9.36 1.09 16.76
C ARG A 83 -9.40 2.35 15.89
N LEU A 84 -8.27 3.07 15.78
CA LEU A 84 -8.15 4.25 14.93
C LEU A 84 -8.29 3.95 13.44
N ILE A 85 -8.17 2.67 13.03
CA ILE A 85 -8.38 2.29 11.63
C ILE A 85 -9.79 2.64 11.12
N ASP A 86 -10.78 2.59 12.00
CA ASP A 86 -12.16 2.97 11.70
C ASP A 86 -12.45 4.45 12.05
N GLY A 87 -11.41 5.16 12.51
CA GLY A 87 -11.46 6.60 12.75
C GLY A 87 -11.47 7.39 11.45
N ARG A 88 -11.80 8.65 11.57
CA ARG A 88 -11.89 9.59 10.45
C ARG A 88 -10.92 10.73 10.62
N THR A 89 -10.46 11.23 9.47
CA THR A 89 -9.72 12.50 9.39
C THR A 89 -10.37 13.37 8.33
N GLU A 90 -10.16 14.68 8.43
CA GLU A 90 -10.68 15.62 7.46
C GLU A 90 -9.61 15.95 6.41
N VAL A 91 -9.99 15.84 5.13
CA VAL A 91 -9.16 16.22 4.00
C VAL A 91 -10.02 17.06 3.04
N HIS A 92 -9.65 18.31 2.82
CA HIS A 92 -10.37 19.25 1.94
C HIS A 92 -11.87 19.37 2.26
N GLY A 93 -12.22 19.44 3.55
CA GLY A 93 -13.60 19.52 3.99
C GLY A 93 -14.39 18.22 3.89
N ARG A 94 -13.73 17.12 3.52
CA ARG A 94 -14.34 15.79 3.45
C ARG A 94 -13.80 14.89 4.54
N SER A 95 -14.69 14.09 5.13
CA SER A 95 -14.31 13.09 6.12
C SER A 95 -13.79 11.84 5.41
N LEU A 96 -12.56 11.46 5.71
CA LEU A 96 -11.89 10.28 5.15
C LEU A 96 -11.61 9.27 6.26
N LEU A 97 -11.99 8.01 6.05
CA LEU A 97 -11.61 6.91 6.95
C LEU A 97 -10.11 6.60 6.80
N PHE A 98 -9.43 6.33 7.90
CA PHE A 98 -8.03 5.86 7.85
C PHE A 98 -7.89 4.55 7.07
N ARG A 99 -8.87 3.67 7.14
CA ARG A 99 -8.94 2.45 6.33
C ARG A 99 -8.92 2.78 4.83
N ASP A 100 -9.64 3.79 4.40
CA ASP A 100 -9.68 4.22 2.99
C ASP A 100 -8.35 4.84 2.56
N LEU A 101 -7.66 5.54 3.44
CA LEU A 101 -6.31 6.05 3.18
C LEU A 101 -5.33 4.91 2.92
N LEU A 102 -5.34 3.88 3.76
CA LEU A 102 -4.50 2.70 3.57
C LEU A 102 -4.87 1.95 2.29
N ARG A 103 -6.15 1.82 2.00
CA ARG A 103 -6.64 1.20 0.76
C ARG A 103 -6.14 1.94 -0.47
N GLN A 104 -6.17 3.26 -0.48
CA GLN A 104 -5.65 4.06 -1.58
C GLN A 104 -4.14 3.83 -1.77
N PHE A 105 -3.36 3.82 -0.70
CA PHE A 105 -1.92 3.62 -0.78
C PHE A 105 -1.55 2.20 -1.25
N ILE A 106 -2.16 1.18 -0.68
CA ILE A 106 -1.90 -0.22 -1.05
C ILE A 106 -2.40 -0.50 -2.48
N GLY A 107 -3.53 0.11 -2.87
CA GLY A 107 -4.02 0.07 -4.24
C GLY A 107 -3.05 0.69 -5.24
N GLU A 108 -2.39 1.79 -4.86
CA GLU A 108 -1.35 2.41 -5.68
C GLU A 108 -0.10 1.53 -5.81
N LEU A 109 0.30 0.85 -4.74
CA LEU A 109 1.38 -0.15 -4.81
C LEU A 109 1.06 -1.24 -5.83
N LYS A 110 -0.15 -1.79 -5.77
CA LYS A 110 -0.61 -2.82 -6.72
C LYS A 110 -0.61 -2.29 -8.15
N ARG A 111 -1.17 -1.10 -8.37
CA ARG A 111 -1.23 -0.48 -9.71
C ARG A 111 0.16 -0.32 -10.31
N ARG A 112 1.12 0.16 -9.54
CA ARG A 112 2.52 0.33 -9.99
C ARG A 112 3.19 -1.01 -10.26
N ALA A 113 2.94 -2.00 -9.42
CA ALA A 113 3.45 -3.36 -9.62
C ALA A 113 2.87 -3.99 -10.89
N ASP A 114 1.57 -3.87 -11.13
CA ASP A 114 0.89 -4.42 -12.30
C ASP A 114 1.43 -3.84 -13.62
N LEU A 115 1.95 -2.61 -13.63
CA LEU A 115 2.57 -2.00 -14.81
C LEU A 115 3.84 -2.74 -15.28
N HIS A 116 4.51 -3.47 -14.41
CA HIS A 116 5.73 -4.23 -14.70
C HIS A 116 5.46 -5.71 -15.00
N GLY A 117 4.19 -6.11 -14.98
CA GLY A 117 3.75 -7.45 -15.29
C GLY A 117 3.10 -7.54 -16.67
N GLU A 118 3.06 -8.72 -17.27
CA GLU A 118 2.29 -8.99 -18.48
C GLU A 118 0.78 -8.98 -18.20
N SER A 119 0.41 -9.22 -16.93
CA SER A 119 -0.96 -9.19 -16.44
C SER A 119 -0.97 -8.78 -14.97
N ALA A 120 -2.14 -8.38 -14.47
CA ALA A 120 -2.32 -8.01 -13.08
C ALA A 120 -2.00 -9.17 -12.13
N PHE A 121 -1.44 -8.85 -10.97
CA PHE A 121 -1.25 -9.82 -9.89
C PHE A 121 -2.58 -10.13 -9.22
N GLU A 122 -2.87 -11.41 -9.06
CA GLU A 122 -4.11 -11.89 -8.46
C GLU A 122 -3.93 -12.43 -7.05
N HIS A 123 -2.71 -12.85 -6.71
CA HIS A 123 -2.38 -13.35 -5.38
C HIS A 123 -1.33 -12.44 -4.73
N ALA A 124 -1.64 -11.96 -3.53
CA ALA A 124 -0.70 -11.23 -2.69
C ALA A 124 -0.20 -12.09 -1.55
N VAL A 125 1.12 -12.18 -1.42
CA VAL A 125 1.78 -12.68 -0.21
C VAL A 125 2.20 -11.45 0.59
N LEU A 126 1.55 -11.25 1.74
CA LEU A 126 1.81 -10.08 2.57
C LEU A 126 3.01 -10.33 3.47
N GLY A 127 4.05 -9.54 3.26
CA GLY A 127 5.16 -9.45 4.19
C GLY A 127 4.69 -8.79 5.47
N ARG A 128 4.98 -9.41 6.62
CA ARG A 128 4.65 -8.82 7.92
C ARG A 128 5.90 -8.78 8.81
N PRO A 129 6.01 -7.78 9.67
CA PRO A 129 7.00 -7.82 10.73
C PRO A 129 6.67 -8.96 11.70
N VAL A 130 7.59 -9.27 12.58
CA VAL A 130 7.35 -10.26 13.64
C VAL A 130 6.11 -9.87 14.45
N TYR A 131 5.94 -8.56 14.68
CA TYR A 131 4.76 -8.00 15.32
C TYR A 131 4.33 -6.70 14.63
N PHE A 132 3.03 -6.51 14.38
CA PHE A 132 2.45 -5.21 14.00
C PHE A 132 2.27 -4.32 15.23
N VAL A 133 1.98 -4.93 16.36
CA VAL A 133 1.82 -4.27 17.67
C VAL A 133 2.63 -5.07 18.68
N ASP A 134 3.58 -4.42 19.31
CA ASP A 134 4.42 -5.04 20.31
C ASP A 134 3.59 -5.47 21.54
N ASP A 135 3.82 -6.69 22.01
CA ASP A 135 3.20 -7.25 23.20
C ASP A 135 1.66 -7.34 23.21
N ASP A 136 1.01 -7.22 22.04
CA ASP A 136 -0.44 -7.38 21.91
C ASP A 136 -0.82 -8.36 20.79
N PRO A 137 -0.90 -9.68 21.07
CA PRO A 137 -1.23 -10.69 20.07
C PRO A 137 -2.64 -10.52 19.44
N ALA A 138 -3.58 -9.93 20.17
CA ALA A 138 -4.93 -9.69 19.65
C ALA A 138 -4.93 -8.54 18.63
N ALA A 139 -4.25 -7.43 18.93
CA ALA A 139 -4.07 -6.33 18.01
C ALA A 139 -3.25 -6.75 16.78
N ASP A 140 -2.26 -7.61 16.96
CA ASP A 140 -1.45 -8.14 15.86
C ASP A 140 -2.30 -8.96 14.87
N ARG A 141 -3.16 -9.84 15.36
CA ARG A 141 -4.10 -10.59 14.51
C ARG A 141 -5.10 -9.68 13.81
N THR A 142 -5.59 -8.65 14.50
CA THR A 142 -6.48 -7.66 13.91
C THR A 142 -5.79 -6.91 12.77
N ALA A 143 -4.54 -6.52 12.95
CA ALA A 143 -3.75 -5.86 11.91
C ALA A 143 -3.58 -6.73 10.67
N GLU A 144 -3.25 -8.01 10.85
CA GLU A 144 -3.11 -8.98 9.77
C GLU A 144 -4.43 -9.16 9.00
N THR A 145 -5.52 -9.35 9.71
CA THR A 145 -6.86 -9.50 9.12
C THR A 145 -7.28 -8.25 8.36
N THR A 146 -7.07 -7.07 8.94
CA THR A 146 -7.40 -5.79 8.30
C THR A 146 -6.61 -5.58 7.02
N LEU A 147 -5.31 -5.85 7.02
CA LEU A 147 -4.48 -5.73 5.83
C LEU A 147 -4.92 -6.70 4.74
N ALA A 148 -5.25 -7.94 5.09
CA ALA A 148 -5.77 -8.92 4.15
C ALA A 148 -7.11 -8.49 3.54
N GLU A 149 -8.03 -7.95 4.34
CA GLU A 149 -9.30 -7.41 3.87
C GLU A 149 -9.09 -6.25 2.88
N ILE A 150 -8.21 -5.31 3.22
CA ILE A 150 -7.86 -4.20 2.32
C ILE A 150 -7.32 -4.73 1.00
N ALA A 151 -6.40 -5.69 1.03
CA ALA A 151 -5.82 -6.29 -0.17
C ALA A 151 -6.89 -6.92 -1.09
N ARG A 152 -7.87 -7.60 -0.52
CA ARG A 152 -8.98 -8.15 -1.29
C ARG A 152 -9.84 -7.08 -1.95
N THR A 153 -10.07 -5.96 -1.28
CA THR A 153 -10.89 -4.85 -1.82
C THR A 153 -10.24 -4.13 -3.01
N ILE A 154 -8.93 -4.20 -3.14
CA ILE A 154 -8.20 -3.56 -4.24
C ILE A 154 -7.94 -4.48 -5.44
N GLY A 155 -8.43 -5.72 -5.42
CA GLY A 155 -8.43 -6.61 -6.57
C GLY A 155 -7.61 -7.87 -6.45
N PHE A 156 -6.99 -8.16 -5.30
CA PHE A 156 -6.38 -9.48 -5.08
C PHE A 156 -7.47 -10.52 -4.79
N LYS A 157 -7.43 -11.61 -5.53
CA LYS A 157 -8.37 -12.74 -5.35
C LYS A 157 -7.96 -13.61 -4.17
N GLU A 158 -6.64 -13.78 -3.97
CA GLU A 158 -6.07 -14.58 -2.91
C GLU A 158 -5.04 -13.76 -2.13
N VAL A 159 -5.04 -13.91 -0.82
CA VAL A 159 -4.14 -13.22 0.10
C VAL A 159 -3.61 -14.23 1.13
N SER A 160 -2.29 -14.27 1.26
CA SER A 160 -1.58 -15.13 2.21
C SER A 160 -0.73 -14.32 3.18
#